data_e918c4fd329c7bb33b862a959c51416b
#
_entry.id   e918c4fd329c7bb33b862a959c51416b
#
_cell.length_a   1.000
_cell.length_b   1.000
_cell.length_c   1.000
_cell.angle_alpha   90.00
_cell.angle_beta   90.00
_cell.angle_gamma   90.00
#
_symmetry.space_group_name_H-M   'P 1'
#
loop_
_entity.id
_entity.type
_entity.pdbx_description
1 polymer ?
#
loop_
_entity_poly.entity_id
_entity_poly.type
_entity_poly.pdbx_seq_one_letter_code
_entity_poly.pdbx_strand_id
1 'polypeptide(L)'
;MNTNNLTASIRKCYFPRVILPAVLIVACIVFAIINPFESRYKSADLKKLSDTADLYENHSGYVRFTAETLYYAGIDYRANGRIRARVYYTINNDVFYFFLISTEELPEDYGTLHNYEMNARLVKNGTLFRRLTVDISKELGFPESDFEDLCSNIIVSQYHYVHGFTSFYLIALLVLCILSVIQLSIIILILAMPQLSHAAFMLRHYGSRRGLYGQACEEFA
;
A
#
# COMPACT_ATOMS: atom_id res chain seq x y z
N MET A 1 -5.61 26.75 46.27
CA MET A 1 -4.79 26.48 45.05
C MET A 1 -5.34 27.31 43.92
N ASN A 2 -4.50 28.14 43.26
CA ASN A 2 -5.00 29.11 42.29
C ASN A 2 -5.37 28.37 40.98
N THR A 3 -6.62 28.45 40.53
CA THR A 3 -7.14 27.74 39.32
C THR A 3 -6.27 28.00 38.08
N ASN A 4 -5.61 29.15 38.02
CA ASN A 4 -4.70 29.52 36.93
C ASN A 4 -3.42 28.66 36.89
N ASN A 5 -2.91 28.21 38.04
CA ASN A 5 -1.73 27.38 38.12
C ASN A 5 -2.03 25.91 37.67
N LEU A 6 -3.25 25.44 37.98
CA LEU A 6 -3.69 24.10 37.59
C LEU A 6 -3.88 23.98 36.07
N THR A 7 -4.55 24.96 35.48
CA THR A 7 -4.74 25.03 34.01
C THR A 7 -3.42 25.15 33.27
N ALA A 8 -2.45 25.89 33.79
CA ALA A 8 -1.10 25.96 33.21
C ALA A 8 -0.37 24.63 33.28
N SER A 9 -0.48 23.88 34.40
CA SER A 9 0.11 22.55 34.56
C SER A 9 -0.52 21.51 33.64
N ILE A 10 -1.84 21.54 33.46
CA ILE A 10 -2.56 20.67 32.54
C ILE A 10 -2.12 20.94 31.09
N ARG A 11 -2.07 22.20 30.67
CA ARG A 11 -1.58 22.59 29.34
C ARG A 11 -0.16 22.09 29.08
N LYS A 12 0.75 22.31 30.05
CA LYS A 12 2.13 21.84 29.95
C LYS A 12 2.24 20.31 29.80
N CYS A 13 1.35 19.56 30.43
CA CYS A 13 1.35 18.10 30.37
C CYS A 13 0.76 17.56 29.06
N TYR A 14 -0.29 18.17 28.51
CA TYR A 14 -1.00 17.68 27.35
C TYR A 14 -0.51 18.27 26.02
N PHE A 15 0.06 19.47 26.01
CA PHE A 15 0.56 20.13 24.82
C PHE A 15 1.56 19.29 24.02
N PRO A 16 2.58 18.65 24.63
CA PRO A 16 3.51 17.79 23.88
C PRO A 16 2.83 16.57 23.24
N ARG A 17 1.69 16.13 23.79
CA ARG A 17 0.95 14.97 23.29
C ARG A 17 0.12 15.26 22.05
N VAL A 18 -0.10 16.54 21.72
CA VAL A 18 -0.75 16.97 20.47
C VAL A 18 0.18 16.76 19.28
N ILE A 19 1.49 16.85 19.49
CA ILE A 19 2.49 16.83 18.41
C ILE A 19 2.41 15.50 17.62
N LEU A 20 2.39 14.37 18.32
CA LEU A 20 2.39 13.06 17.65
C LEU A 20 1.17 12.84 16.74
N PRO A 21 -0.09 12.99 17.21
CA PRO A 21 -1.25 12.83 16.34
C PRO A 21 -1.30 13.87 15.23
N ALA A 22 -0.84 15.12 15.46
CA ALA A 22 -0.77 16.13 14.42
C ALA A 22 0.23 15.74 13.30
N VAL A 23 1.42 15.26 13.66
CA VAL A 23 2.42 14.77 12.69
C VAL A 23 1.88 13.59 11.91
N LEU A 24 1.19 12.64 12.56
CA LEU A 24 0.59 11.49 11.88
C LEU A 24 -0.49 11.93 10.89
N ILE A 25 -1.35 12.88 11.23
CA ILE A 25 -2.37 13.41 10.31
C ILE A 25 -1.70 14.06 9.09
N VAL A 26 -0.67 14.90 9.31
CA VAL A 26 0.08 15.51 8.20
C VAL A 26 0.73 14.45 7.32
N ALA A 27 1.36 13.44 7.91
CA ALA A 27 1.95 12.32 7.17
C ALA A 27 0.90 11.56 6.34
N CYS A 28 -0.30 11.32 6.89
CA CYS A 28 -1.42 10.72 6.16
C CYS A 28 -1.86 11.55 4.96
N ILE A 29 -1.97 12.87 5.13
CA ILE A 29 -2.35 13.79 4.06
C ILE A 29 -1.28 13.80 2.96
N VAL A 30 0.00 13.94 3.32
CA VAL A 30 1.11 13.92 2.38
C VAL A 30 1.15 12.60 1.60
N PHE A 31 0.96 11.47 2.30
CA PHE A 31 0.92 10.16 1.65
C PHE A 31 -0.27 10.03 0.68
N ALA A 32 -1.45 10.55 1.04
CA ALA A 32 -2.62 10.54 0.18
C ALA A 32 -2.44 11.39 -1.09
N ILE A 33 -1.69 12.50 -0.99
CA ILE A 33 -1.35 13.36 -2.13
C ILE A 33 -0.35 12.66 -3.07
N ILE A 34 0.68 12.01 -2.49
CA ILE A 34 1.73 11.33 -3.28
C ILE A 34 1.19 10.05 -3.94
N ASN A 35 0.23 9.37 -3.29
CA ASN A 35 -0.37 8.14 -3.79
C ASN A 35 -1.87 8.33 -4.03
N PRO A 36 -2.28 8.99 -5.11
CA PRO A 36 -3.68 9.24 -5.38
C PRO A 36 -4.44 7.91 -5.55
N PHE A 37 -5.44 7.71 -4.72
CA PHE A 37 -6.29 6.51 -4.74
C PHE A 37 -7.00 6.31 -6.08
N GLU A 38 -7.31 7.41 -6.78
CA GLU A 38 -8.02 7.38 -8.06
C GLU A 38 -7.28 6.61 -9.15
N SER A 39 -5.95 6.60 -9.11
CA SER A 39 -5.15 5.95 -10.14
C SER A 39 -5.34 4.43 -10.20
N ARG A 40 -5.72 3.80 -9.08
CA ARG A 40 -5.97 2.37 -8.99
C ARG A 40 -7.39 1.98 -9.43
N TYR A 41 -8.35 2.88 -9.26
CA TYR A 41 -9.73 2.66 -9.67
C TYR A 41 -9.99 3.09 -11.11
N LYS A 42 -9.17 3.96 -11.67
CA LYS A 42 -9.18 4.36 -13.08
C LYS A 42 -8.06 3.65 -13.83
N SER A 43 -8.17 2.31 -13.96
CA SER A 43 -7.29 1.58 -14.86
C SER A 43 -7.53 2.06 -16.28
N ALA A 44 -6.45 2.42 -16.97
CA ALA A 44 -6.51 2.75 -18.37
C ALA A 44 -6.78 1.49 -19.20
N ASP A 45 -7.63 1.57 -20.22
CA ASP A 45 -7.83 0.46 -21.14
C ASP A 45 -6.59 0.33 -22.03
N LEU A 46 -5.82 -0.74 -21.83
CA LEU A 46 -4.69 -1.08 -22.68
C LEU A 46 -5.21 -1.73 -23.97
N LYS A 47 -5.35 -0.94 -25.03
CA LYS A 47 -5.87 -1.42 -26.31
C LYS A 47 -4.82 -2.16 -27.13
N LYS A 48 -3.57 -1.74 -27.03
CA LYS A 48 -2.44 -2.34 -27.74
C LYS A 48 -1.27 -2.54 -26.81
N LEU A 49 -0.58 -3.65 -26.93
CA LEU A 49 0.60 -3.94 -26.13
C LEU A 49 1.76 -2.98 -26.40
N SER A 50 1.83 -2.39 -27.58
CA SER A 50 2.78 -1.32 -27.92
C SER A 50 2.68 -0.09 -27.01
N ASP A 51 1.50 0.16 -26.44
CA ASP A 51 1.21 1.35 -25.65
C ASP A 51 1.60 1.18 -24.17
N THR A 52 2.14 0.00 -23.80
CA THR A 52 2.56 -0.29 -22.41
C THR A 52 3.61 0.68 -21.89
N ALA A 53 4.60 1.07 -22.71
CA ALA A 53 5.65 2.00 -22.33
C ALA A 53 5.09 3.39 -22.02
N ASP A 54 4.22 3.86 -22.89
CA ASP A 54 3.58 5.18 -22.80
C ASP A 54 2.65 5.25 -21.57
N LEU A 55 1.85 4.21 -21.35
CA LEU A 55 0.98 4.10 -20.18
C LEU A 55 1.76 3.95 -18.88
N TYR A 56 2.93 3.32 -18.90
CA TYR A 56 3.79 3.22 -17.73
C TYR A 56 4.39 4.58 -17.33
N GLU A 57 4.83 5.39 -18.31
CA GLU A 57 5.48 6.67 -18.05
C GLU A 57 4.48 7.80 -17.75
N ASN A 58 3.36 7.82 -18.45
CA ASN A 58 2.42 8.95 -18.39
C ASN A 58 1.19 8.70 -17.52
N HIS A 59 0.97 7.45 -17.05
CA HIS A 59 -0.18 7.08 -16.25
C HIS A 59 0.24 6.34 -14.99
N SER A 60 -0.73 6.00 -14.15
CA SER A 60 -0.51 5.31 -12.88
C SER A 60 0.05 3.87 -12.99
N GLY A 61 0.22 3.38 -14.21
CA GLY A 61 0.64 2.00 -14.46
C GLY A 61 -0.43 0.94 -14.15
N TYR A 62 -1.68 1.33 -13.88
CA TYR A 62 -2.80 0.41 -13.71
C TYR A 62 -3.61 0.34 -15.00
N VAL A 63 -3.78 -0.89 -15.52
CA VAL A 63 -4.41 -1.13 -16.82
C VAL A 63 -5.45 -2.24 -16.74
N ARG A 64 -6.46 -2.13 -17.60
CA ARG A 64 -7.35 -3.24 -17.95
C ARG A 64 -6.96 -3.72 -19.33
N PHE A 65 -6.78 -5.03 -19.47
CA PHE A 65 -6.35 -5.63 -20.70
C PHE A 65 -7.09 -6.95 -20.94
N THR A 66 -7.46 -7.21 -22.20
CA THR A 66 -7.96 -8.50 -22.65
C THR A 66 -6.94 -9.09 -23.62
N ALA A 67 -6.33 -10.18 -23.19
CA ALA A 67 -5.38 -10.90 -24.03
C ALA A 67 -6.11 -11.92 -24.91
N GLU A 68 -5.86 -11.89 -26.21
CA GLU A 68 -6.43 -12.88 -27.14
C GLU A 68 -5.91 -14.28 -26.84
N THR A 69 -4.61 -14.42 -26.70
CA THR A 69 -3.95 -15.68 -26.36
C THR A 69 -2.70 -15.43 -25.54
N LEU A 70 -2.58 -16.16 -24.44
CA LEU A 70 -1.40 -16.16 -23.57
C LEU A 70 -0.88 -17.59 -23.46
N TYR A 71 0.40 -17.76 -23.67
CA TYR A 71 1.09 -19.06 -23.58
C TYR A 71 1.87 -19.13 -22.26
N TYR A 72 1.70 -20.22 -21.53
CA TYR A 72 2.48 -20.46 -20.31
C TYR A 72 3.96 -20.63 -20.64
N ALA A 73 4.82 -19.86 -19.99
CA ALA A 73 6.26 -19.89 -20.22
C ALA A 73 7.01 -21.02 -19.48
N GLY A 74 6.30 -21.93 -18.78
CA GLY A 74 6.96 -22.94 -17.95
C GLY A 74 7.54 -22.40 -16.63
N ILE A 75 7.40 -21.11 -16.33
CA ILE A 75 8.07 -20.45 -15.22
C ILE A 75 7.06 -20.06 -14.15
N ASP A 76 7.35 -20.49 -12.91
CA ASP A 76 6.57 -20.15 -11.73
C ASP A 76 7.25 -19.03 -10.94
N TYR A 77 6.46 -18.00 -10.62
CA TYR A 77 6.88 -16.96 -9.68
C TYR A 77 6.58 -17.37 -8.25
N ARG A 78 7.64 -17.49 -7.44
CA ARG A 78 7.53 -17.90 -6.04
C ARG A 78 7.77 -16.73 -5.11
N ALA A 79 6.88 -16.57 -4.13
CA ALA A 79 7.06 -15.67 -3.00
C ALA A 79 6.82 -16.43 -1.70
N ASN A 80 7.71 -16.26 -0.73
CA ASN A 80 7.66 -16.96 0.56
C ASN A 80 7.57 -18.50 0.43
N GLY A 81 8.31 -19.08 -0.53
CA GLY A 81 8.37 -20.53 -0.77
C GLY A 81 7.14 -21.14 -1.45
N ARG A 82 6.12 -20.35 -1.78
CA ARG A 82 4.91 -20.81 -2.47
C ARG A 82 4.81 -20.21 -3.86
N ILE A 83 4.26 -20.98 -4.81
CA ILE A 83 3.93 -20.46 -6.14
C ILE A 83 2.77 -19.47 -5.95
N ARG A 84 2.97 -18.22 -6.35
CA ARG A 84 1.99 -17.15 -6.23
C ARG A 84 1.47 -16.65 -7.56
N ALA A 85 2.28 -16.79 -8.60
CA ALA A 85 1.89 -16.42 -9.95
C ALA A 85 2.63 -17.28 -10.95
N ARG A 86 2.13 -17.30 -12.19
CA ARG A 86 2.74 -17.98 -13.33
C ARG A 86 3.04 -16.97 -14.41
N VAL A 87 4.13 -17.21 -15.11
CA VAL A 87 4.56 -16.34 -16.19
C VAL A 87 3.95 -16.84 -17.50
N TYR A 88 3.31 -15.93 -18.19
CA TYR A 88 2.79 -16.11 -19.53
C TYR A 88 3.47 -15.15 -20.47
N TYR A 89 3.42 -15.45 -21.75
CA TYR A 89 3.87 -14.54 -22.79
C TYR A 89 2.89 -14.54 -23.97
N THR A 90 2.96 -13.46 -24.73
CA THR A 90 2.39 -13.36 -26.07
C THR A 90 3.37 -12.63 -26.96
N ILE A 91 3.26 -12.86 -28.27
CA ILE A 91 4.09 -12.19 -29.26
C ILE A 91 3.18 -11.26 -30.06
N ASN A 92 3.57 -9.99 -30.13
CA ASN A 92 2.88 -9.01 -30.94
C ASN A 92 3.90 -8.16 -31.68
N ASN A 93 3.82 -8.12 -33.00
CA ASN A 93 4.78 -7.40 -33.87
C ASN A 93 6.23 -7.78 -33.60
N ASP A 94 6.52 -9.09 -33.52
CA ASP A 94 7.83 -9.67 -33.23
C ASP A 94 8.43 -9.29 -31.86
N VAL A 95 7.62 -8.72 -30.95
CA VAL A 95 8.00 -8.38 -29.58
C VAL A 95 7.33 -9.32 -28.61
N PHE A 96 8.11 -9.88 -27.67
CA PHE A 96 7.61 -10.68 -26.57
C PHE A 96 7.14 -9.79 -25.43
N TYR A 97 5.91 -10.01 -24.99
CA TYR A 97 5.32 -9.37 -23.83
C TYR A 97 5.08 -10.38 -22.73
N PHE A 98 5.54 -10.08 -21.52
CA PHE A 98 5.41 -10.97 -20.38
C PHE A 98 4.26 -10.55 -19.47
N PHE A 99 3.55 -11.57 -18.97
CA PHE A 99 2.42 -11.45 -18.08
C PHE A 99 2.67 -12.26 -16.81
N LEU A 100 2.40 -11.66 -15.65
CA LEU A 100 2.49 -12.35 -14.38
C LEU A 100 1.08 -12.51 -13.81
N ILE A 101 0.51 -13.72 -13.96
CA ILE A 101 -0.88 -14.00 -13.61
C ILE A 101 -0.93 -14.69 -12.25
N SER A 102 -1.82 -14.23 -11.36
CA SER A 102 -1.99 -14.79 -10.02
C SER A 102 -2.54 -16.23 -10.11
N THR A 103 -1.96 -17.15 -9.32
CA THR A 103 -2.46 -18.55 -9.27
C THR A 103 -3.87 -18.66 -8.69
N GLU A 104 -4.35 -17.64 -7.96
CA GLU A 104 -5.68 -17.64 -7.37
C GLU A 104 -6.80 -17.40 -8.39
N GLU A 105 -6.45 -16.84 -9.56
CA GLU A 105 -7.40 -16.49 -10.62
C GLU A 105 -7.23 -17.36 -11.88
N LEU A 106 -6.30 -18.34 -11.86
CA LEU A 106 -6.06 -19.21 -12.99
C LEU A 106 -7.10 -20.33 -13.08
N PRO A 107 -7.58 -20.67 -14.29
CA PRO A 107 -8.40 -21.85 -14.52
C PRO A 107 -7.60 -23.15 -14.27
N GLU A 108 -8.29 -24.28 -14.15
CA GLU A 108 -7.65 -25.60 -13.97
C GLU A 108 -6.73 -25.96 -15.14
N ASP A 109 -7.15 -25.66 -16.37
CA ASP A 109 -6.31 -25.77 -17.57
C ASP A 109 -5.60 -24.44 -17.83
N TYR A 110 -4.40 -24.32 -17.31
CA TYR A 110 -3.58 -23.11 -17.36
C TYR A 110 -2.51 -23.09 -18.46
N GLY A 111 -2.47 -24.08 -19.34
CA GLY A 111 -1.43 -24.16 -20.38
C GLY A 111 -1.50 -23.00 -21.38
N THR A 112 -2.70 -22.70 -21.85
CA THR A 112 -2.96 -21.57 -22.77
C THR A 112 -4.24 -20.88 -22.34
N LEU A 113 -4.20 -19.57 -22.23
CA LEU A 113 -5.36 -18.77 -21.89
C LEU A 113 -5.87 -18.02 -23.12
N HIS A 114 -7.17 -18.13 -23.40
CA HIS A 114 -7.81 -17.45 -24.53
C HIS A 114 -8.80 -16.41 -24.04
N ASN A 115 -8.81 -15.24 -24.68
CA ASN A 115 -9.70 -14.12 -24.35
C ASN A 115 -9.72 -13.80 -22.86
N TYR A 116 -8.50 -13.78 -22.26
CA TYR A 116 -8.34 -13.59 -20.82
C TYR A 116 -8.38 -12.10 -20.46
N GLU A 117 -9.44 -11.71 -19.76
CA GLU A 117 -9.58 -10.35 -19.25
C GLU A 117 -8.92 -10.21 -17.89
N MET A 118 -8.08 -9.18 -17.72
CA MET A 118 -7.38 -8.92 -16.46
C MET A 118 -7.29 -7.44 -16.15
N ASN A 119 -7.32 -7.14 -14.85
CA ASN A 119 -6.82 -5.88 -14.33
C ASN A 119 -5.38 -6.12 -13.90
N ALA A 120 -4.46 -5.29 -14.36
CA ALA A 120 -3.05 -5.50 -14.15
C ALA A 120 -2.34 -4.20 -13.76
N ARG A 121 -1.15 -4.35 -13.21
CA ARG A 121 -0.20 -3.27 -13.00
C ARG A 121 0.99 -3.46 -13.93
N LEU A 122 1.38 -2.41 -14.62
CA LEU A 122 2.62 -2.38 -15.39
C LEU A 122 3.80 -2.27 -14.43
N VAL A 123 4.75 -3.19 -14.55
CA VAL A 123 5.90 -3.29 -13.64
C VAL A 123 7.19 -3.33 -14.46
N LYS A 124 8.08 -2.37 -14.17
CA LYS A 124 9.44 -2.38 -14.68
C LYS A 124 10.35 -2.98 -13.61
N ASN A 125 10.59 -4.28 -13.68
CA ASN A 125 11.43 -5.00 -12.71
C ASN A 125 12.61 -5.66 -13.43
N GLY A 126 13.74 -4.95 -13.48
CA GLY A 126 14.93 -5.40 -14.19
C GLY A 126 15.46 -6.77 -13.73
N THR A 127 15.36 -7.10 -12.45
CA THR A 127 15.81 -8.40 -11.93
C THR A 127 14.90 -9.54 -12.40
N LEU A 128 13.57 -9.34 -12.32
CA LEU A 128 12.62 -10.34 -12.78
C LEU A 128 12.69 -10.48 -14.31
N PHE A 129 12.72 -9.36 -15.02
CA PHE A 129 12.84 -9.32 -16.46
C PHE A 129 14.08 -10.08 -16.94
N ARG A 130 15.27 -9.74 -16.43
CA ARG A 130 16.52 -10.40 -16.78
C ARG A 130 16.49 -11.91 -16.51
N ARG A 131 15.89 -12.34 -15.40
CA ARG A 131 15.74 -13.76 -15.09
C ARG A 131 14.86 -14.45 -16.12
N LEU A 132 13.73 -13.84 -16.50
CA LEU A 132 12.80 -14.37 -17.49
C LEU A 132 13.48 -14.49 -18.86
N THR A 133 14.20 -13.45 -19.30
CA THR A 133 14.89 -13.45 -20.58
C THR A 133 15.97 -14.51 -20.63
N VAL A 134 16.75 -14.71 -19.57
CA VAL A 134 17.77 -15.76 -19.47
C VAL A 134 17.16 -17.16 -19.52
N ASP A 135 16.10 -17.40 -18.75
CA ASP A 135 15.49 -18.73 -18.65
C ASP A 135 14.83 -19.11 -19.99
N ILE A 136 14.09 -18.20 -20.61
CA ILE A 136 13.38 -18.43 -21.86
C ILE A 136 14.35 -18.49 -23.06
N SER A 137 15.38 -17.65 -23.12
CA SER A 137 16.38 -17.69 -24.20
C SER A 137 17.10 -19.03 -24.25
N LYS A 138 17.41 -19.62 -23.08
CA LYS A 138 18.02 -20.96 -22.99
C LYS A 138 17.11 -22.06 -23.52
N GLU A 139 15.82 -22.00 -23.18
CA GLU A 139 14.84 -22.99 -23.67
C GLU A 139 14.62 -22.91 -25.19
N LEU A 140 14.62 -21.67 -25.71
CA LEU A 140 14.43 -21.41 -27.14
C LEU A 140 15.72 -21.54 -27.95
N GLY A 141 16.90 -21.63 -27.30
CA GLY A 141 18.20 -21.73 -27.98
C GLY A 141 18.66 -20.43 -28.63
N PHE A 142 18.17 -19.27 -28.14
CA PHE A 142 18.61 -17.93 -28.58
C PHE A 142 19.79 -17.43 -27.74
N PRO A 143 20.70 -16.62 -28.31
CA PRO A 143 21.63 -15.83 -27.53
C PRO A 143 20.85 -14.87 -26.62
N GLU A 144 21.30 -14.73 -25.35
CA GLU A 144 20.59 -13.90 -24.34
C GLU A 144 20.40 -12.46 -24.79
N SER A 145 21.45 -11.85 -25.40
CA SER A 145 21.40 -10.46 -25.89
C SER A 145 20.34 -10.25 -26.97
N ASP A 146 20.30 -11.18 -27.95
CA ASP A 146 19.40 -11.06 -29.09
C ASP A 146 17.94 -11.26 -28.67
N PHE A 147 17.71 -12.12 -27.67
CA PHE A 147 16.38 -12.35 -27.12
C PHE A 147 15.90 -11.16 -26.24
N GLU A 148 16.81 -10.54 -25.48
CA GLU A 148 16.48 -9.37 -24.66
C GLU A 148 15.99 -8.20 -25.52
N ASP A 149 16.59 -7.98 -26.68
CA ASP A 149 16.19 -6.93 -27.63
C ASP A 149 14.80 -7.18 -28.25
N LEU A 150 14.35 -8.44 -28.29
CA LEU A 150 13.01 -8.81 -28.75
C LEU A 150 11.94 -8.74 -27.65
N CYS A 151 12.31 -8.40 -26.42
CA CYS A 151 11.38 -8.44 -25.28
C CYS A 151 11.00 -7.02 -24.82
N SER A 152 9.72 -6.85 -24.49
CA SER A 152 9.27 -5.65 -23.76
C SER A 152 9.80 -5.69 -22.34
N ASN A 153 10.47 -4.62 -21.90
CA ASN A 153 11.01 -4.50 -20.55
C ASN A 153 9.93 -4.20 -19.48
N ILE A 154 8.67 -4.15 -19.88
CA ILE A 154 7.53 -3.90 -19.01
C ILE A 154 6.71 -5.20 -18.91
N ILE A 155 6.52 -5.65 -17.68
CA ILE A 155 5.73 -6.83 -17.34
C ILE A 155 4.31 -6.39 -16.98
N VAL A 156 3.31 -7.01 -17.59
CA VAL A 156 1.89 -6.81 -17.25
C VAL A 156 1.54 -7.75 -16.09
N SER A 157 1.39 -7.24 -14.88
CA SER A 157 1.28 -8.05 -13.68
C SER A 157 -0.08 -7.93 -13.00
N GLN A 158 -0.89 -8.98 -13.13
CA GLN A 158 -2.10 -9.16 -12.34
C GLN A 158 -1.76 -9.43 -10.87
N TYR A 159 -0.71 -10.20 -10.61
CA TYR A 159 -0.25 -10.48 -9.25
C TYR A 159 0.05 -9.21 -8.45
N HIS A 160 0.77 -8.24 -9.03
CA HIS A 160 1.07 -6.99 -8.37
C HIS A 160 -0.14 -6.03 -8.30
N TYR A 161 -1.16 -6.25 -9.10
CA TYR A 161 -2.43 -5.55 -8.99
C TYR A 161 -3.20 -6.04 -7.77
N VAL A 162 -3.37 -7.35 -7.59
CA VAL A 162 -4.13 -7.98 -6.49
C VAL A 162 -3.38 -7.87 -5.17
N HIS A 163 -2.10 -8.22 -5.15
CA HIS A 163 -1.25 -8.27 -3.96
C HIS A 163 -0.43 -7.00 -3.75
N GLY A 164 -0.79 -5.91 -4.41
CA GLY A 164 -0.08 -4.65 -4.29
C GLY A 164 -0.03 -4.21 -2.83
N PHE A 165 1.18 -4.19 -2.28
CA PHE A 165 1.53 -3.80 -0.91
C PHE A 165 0.89 -2.47 -0.48
N THR A 166 0.56 -1.65 -1.45
CA THR A 166 -0.07 -0.34 -1.30
C THR A 166 -1.43 -0.39 -0.58
N SER A 167 -2.25 -1.45 -0.79
CA SER A 167 -3.59 -1.54 -0.18
C SER A 167 -3.56 -1.74 1.31
N PHE A 168 -2.67 -2.62 1.79
CA PHE A 168 -2.53 -2.87 3.21
C PHE A 168 -2.03 -1.63 3.95
N TYR A 169 -1.03 -0.95 3.40
CA TYR A 169 -0.53 0.31 3.97
C TYR A 169 -1.57 1.41 3.97
N LEU A 170 -2.38 1.52 2.92
CA LEU A 170 -3.43 2.53 2.86
C LEU A 170 -4.50 2.29 3.93
N ILE A 171 -4.92 1.04 4.14
CA ILE A 171 -5.87 0.71 5.20
C ILE A 171 -5.26 0.98 6.57
N ALA A 172 -4.02 0.55 6.81
CA ALA A 172 -3.32 0.80 8.08
C ALA A 172 -3.15 2.31 8.35
N LEU A 173 -2.82 3.08 7.31
CA LEU A 173 -2.66 4.52 7.41
C LEU A 173 -3.99 5.23 7.67
N LEU A 174 -5.08 4.78 7.04
CA LEU A 174 -6.43 5.28 7.29
C LEU A 174 -6.85 5.04 8.76
N VAL A 175 -6.62 3.83 9.27
CA VAL A 175 -6.90 3.48 10.67
C VAL A 175 -6.08 4.36 11.61
N LEU A 176 -4.79 4.54 11.36
CA LEU A 176 -3.92 5.43 12.14
C LEU A 176 -4.40 6.88 12.10
N CYS A 177 -4.86 7.36 10.95
CA CYS A 177 -5.42 8.70 10.81
C CYS A 177 -6.67 8.88 11.67
N ILE A 178 -7.61 7.94 11.60
CA ILE A 178 -8.85 7.97 12.42
C ILE A 178 -8.51 7.98 13.90
N LEU A 179 -7.61 7.10 14.35
CA LEU A 179 -7.19 7.05 15.76
C LEU A 179 -6.51 8.36 16.19
N SER A 180 -5.70 8.96 15.32
CA SER A 180 -5.05 10.25 15.60
C SER A 180 -6.05 11.40 15.72
N VAL A 181 -7.09 11.43 14.88
CA VAL A 181 -8.17 12.42 14.95
C VAL A 181 -8.96 12.26 16.24
N ILE A 182 -9.32 11.04 16.62
CA ILE A 182 -10.02 10.75 17.88
C ILE A 182 -9.17 11.21 19.07
N GLN A 183 -7.88 10.86 19.10
CA GLN A 183 -6.96 11.26 20.16
C GLN A 183 -6.84 12.78 20.27
N LEU A 184 -6.70 13.46 19.12
CA LEU A 184 -6.60 14.91 19.07
C LEU A 184 -7.89 15.57 19.59
N SER A 185 -9.06 15.05 19.19
CA SER A 185 -10.37 15.55 19.65
C SER A 185 -10.52 15.41 21.17
N ILE A 186 -10.10 14.29 21.75
CA ILE A 186 -10.12 14.08 23.20
C ILE A 186 -9.20 15.09 23.91
N ILE A 187 -7.98 15.32 23.38
CA ILE A 187 -7.04 16.28 23.97
C ILE A 187 -7.61 17.70 23.90
N ILE A 188 -8.19 18.08 22.76
CA ILE A 188 -8.82 19.42 22.60
C ILE A 188 -9.98 19.57 23.59
N LEU A 189 -10.82 18.55 23.75
CA LEU A 189 -11.93 18.57 24.70
C LEU A 189 -11.44 18.77 26.15
N ILE A 190 -10.39 18.05 26.55
CA ILE A 190 -9.76 18.19 27.87
C ILE A 190 -9.20 19.60 28.08
N LEU A 191 -8.60 20.20 27.05
CA LEU A 191 -8.03 21.53 27.10
C LEU A 191 -9.09 22.63 27.08
N ALA A 192 -10.23 22.43 26.41
CA ALA A 192 -11.31 23.38 26.25
C ALA A 192 -12.25 23.42 27.48
N MET A 193 -12.44 22.29 28.15
CA MET A 193 -13.33 22.15 29.29
C MET A 193 -12.56 22.01 30.61
N PRO A 194 -12.36 23.09 31.38
CA PRO A 194 -11.56 23.08 32.62
C PRO A 194 -12.04 22.06 33.66
N GLN A 195 -13.36 21.85 33.77
CA GLN A 195 -13.94 20.87 34.71
C GLN A 195 -13.63 19.43 34.33
N LEU A 196 -13.75 19.08 33.05
CA LEU A 196 -13.39 17.76 32.52
C LEU A 196 -11.88 17.52 32.56
N SER A 197 -11.10 18.55 32.30
CA SER A 197 -9.62 18.49 32.38
C SER A 197 -9.13 18.25 33.79
N HIS A 198 -9.81 18.85 34.78
CA HIS A 198 -9.51 18.62 36.19
C HIS A 198 -9.78 17.18 36.61
N ALA A 199 -10.94 16.64 36.27
CA ALA A 199 -11.31 15.26 36.56
C ALA A 199 -10.38 14.24 35.88
N ALA A 200 -10.04 14.47 34.60
CA ALA A 200 -9.12 13.61 33.86
C ALA A 200 -7.68 13.67 34.40
N PHE A 201 -7.22 14.84 34.83
CA PHE A 201 -5.91 15.01 35.48
C PHE A 201 -5.86 14.26 36.82
N MET A 202 -6.89 14.41 37.63
CA MET A 202 -6.99 13.71 38.92
C MET A 202 -7.05 12.20 38.76
N LEU A 203 -7.91 11.69 37.88
CA LEU A 203 -7.98 10.26 37.59
C LEU A 203 -6.65 9.67 37.13
N ARG A 204 -5.89 10.40 36.35
CA ARG A 204 -4.60 9.89 35.80
C ARG A 204 -3.43 9.97 36.79
N HIS A 205 -3.39 10.98 37.63
CA HIS A 205 -2.28 11.19 38.57
C HIS A 205 -2.53 10.53 39.92
N TYR A 206 -3.78 10.37 40.31
CA TYR A 206 -4.15 9.85 41.64
C TYR A 206 -4.89 8.51 41.59
N GLY A 207 -5.51 8.13 40.46
CA GLY A 207 -6.23 6.87 40.32
C GLY A 207 -5.35 5.62 40.21
N SER A 208 -4.05 5.77 39.99
CA SER A 208 -3.12 4.65 39.85
C SER A 208 -2.55 4.12 41.18
N ARG A 209 -2.73 4.85 42.29
CA ARG A 209 -2.26 4.42 43.61
C ARG A 209 -3.44 4.17 44.52
N ARG A 210 -3.78 2.90 44.75
CA ARG A 210 -4.67 2.49 45.85
C ARG A 210 -4.10 3.07 47.15
N GLY A 211 -4.72 4.07 47.71
CA GLY A 211 -4.31 4.70 48.96
C GLY A 211 -4.24 6.21 48.98
N LEU A 212 -4.36 6.89 47.84
CA LEU A 212 -4.23 8.34 47.76
C LEU A 212 -5.56 9.13 47.85
N TYR A 213 -6.70 8.44 48.02
CA TYR A 213 -7.97 9.17 48.30
C TYR A 213 -7.91 9.98 49.58
N GLY A 214 -7.14 9.54 50.58
CA GLY A 214 -6.91 10.34 51.80
C GLY A 214 -6.05 11.59 51.58
N GLN A 215 -4.93 11.45 50.86
CA GLN A 215 -4.04 12.60 50.61
C GLN A 215 -4.62 13.65 49.66
N ALA A 216 -5.41 13.22 48.65
CA ALA A 216 -6.06 14.16 47.76
C ALA A 216 -7.14 14.99 48.48
N CYS A 217 -7.82 14.43 49.47
CA CYS A 217 -8.76 15.19 50.30
C CYS A 217 -8.08 16.17 51.27
N GLU A 218 -6.89 15.85 51.79
CA GLU A 218 -6.13 16.73 52.66
C GLU A 218 -5.49 17.93 51.92
N GLU A 219 -5.11 17.77 50.63
CA GLU A 219 -4.60 18.89 49.82
C GLU A 219 -5.70 19.83 49.31
N PHE A 220 -6.97 19.45 49.41
CA PHE A 220 -8.13 20.26 48.99
C PHE A 220 -8.98 20.81 50.15
N ALA A 221 -8.64 20.48 51.43
CA ALA A 221 -9.21 21.06 52.61
C ALA A 221 -8.38 22.27 53.09
#